data_0b3af9518184e4d2a74023be584af702
#
_entry.id   0b3af9518184e4d2a74023be584af702
#
_cell.length_a   1.000
_cell.length_b   1.000
_cell.length_c   1.000
_cell.angle_alpha   90.00
_cell.angle_beta   90.00
_cell.angle_gamma   90.00
#
_symmetry.space_group_name_H-M   'P 1'
#
loop_
_entity.id
_entity.type
_entity.pdbx_description
1 polymer ?
#
loop_
_entity_poly.entity_id
_entity_poly.type
_entity_poly.pdbx_seq_one_letter_code
_entity_poly.pdbx_strand_id
1 'polypeptide(L)'
;DGRTEKGVFRCKLMQLSDDAEEFKLYISGIAGRIGFIAPPEAADQIDFSKHITANDIGLVAFLHGIIDTDTVCELVEFHSAWLWNTVESLLKANPDWDLFYMHSHPIDWFYHGWLSELDSKDPEIRARAEKMERHIYEVEDRLLGRLMDIMGDDTLMCVCSDHGATPMGPILNTAHALKEAGLCSYEPKKSENYWDIYEETEGFNYVLDVSKSLAVPQRYMFV
;
A
#
# COMPACT_ATOMS: atom_id res chain seq x y z
N ASP A 1 13.82 -14.79 -18.17
CA ASP A 1 14.96 -14.51 -19.05
C ASP A 1 16.33 -14.85 -18.41
N GLY A 2 16.34 -15.36 -17.15
CA GLY A 2 17.56 -15.81 -16.46
C GLY A 2 18.49 -14.67 -16.00
N ARG A 3 18.04 -13.43 -15.99
CA ARG A 3 18.82 -12.31 -15.45
C ARG A 3 18.84 -12.37 -13.93
N THR A 4 19.99 -12.09 -13.34
CA THR A 4 20.16 -11.93 -11.91
C THR A 4 20.23 -10.44 -11.58
N GLU A 5 19.39 -9.99 -10.66
CA GLU A 5 19.38 -8.62 -10.16
C GLU A 5 19.60 -8.61 -8.65
N LYS A 6 20.20 -7.53 -8.15
CA LYS A 6 20.29 -7.28 -6.72
C LYS A 6 18.97 -6.65 -6.25
N GLY A 7 18.25 -7.38 -5.42
CA GLY A 7 17.10 -6.87 -4.68
C GLY A 7 17.50 -6.51 -3.26
N VAL A 8 16.78 -5.57 -2.68
CA VAL A 8 16.90 -5.16 -1.28
C VAL A 8 15.56 -5.28 -0.59
N PHE A 9 15.56 -5.67 0.66
CA PHE A 9 14.37 -5.81 1.49
C PHE A 9 14.68 -5.41 2.94
N ARG A 10 13.64 -5.12 3.71
CA ARG A 10 13.73 -4.94 5.15
C ARG A 10 13.20 -6.17 5.84
N CYS A 11 13.75 -6.46 7.01
CA CYS A 11 13.20 -7.49 7.87
C CYS A 11 13.12 -6.98 9.31
N LYS A 12 12.13 -7.48 10.05
CA LYS A 12 11.94 -7.20 11.47
C LYS A 12 11.67 -8.50 12.19
N LEU A 13 12.44 -8.76 13.24
CA LEU A 13 12.19 -9.87 14.16
C LEU A 13 10.97 -9.50 15.02
N MET A 14 9.86 -10.21 14.81
CA MET A 14 8.60 -9.96 15.52
C MET A 14 8.50 -10.78 16.80
N GLN A 15 9.06 -11.98 16.81
CA GLN A 15 9.02 -12.89 17.94
C GLN A 15 10.23 -13.82 17.91
N LEU A 16 10.80 -14.04 19.10
CA LEU A 16 11.82 -15.05 19.33
C LEU A 16 11.71 -15.49 20.78
N SER A 17 11.43 -16.78 21.03
CA SER A 17 11.49 -17.38 22.35
C SER A 17 12.94 -17.68 22.76
N ASP A 18 13.19 -17.81 24.07
CA ASP A 18 14.55 -18.07 24.61
C ASP A 18 15.16 -19.38 24.09
N ASP A 19 14.32 -20.37 23.79
CA ASP A 19 14.71 -21.66 23.23
C ASP A 19 14.72 -21.66 21.67
N ALA A 20 14.34 -20.54 21.05
CA ALA A 20 14.20 -20.35 19.61
C ALA A 20 13.19 -21.32 18.93
N GLU A 21 12.28 -21.94 19.69
CA GLU A 21 11.19 -22.74 19.11
C GLU A 21 10.09 -21.87 18.51
N GLU A 22 9.88 -20.68 19.06
CA GLU A 22 8.97 -19.68 18.50
C GLU A 22 9.75 -18.57 17.78
N PHE A 23 9.66 -18.55 16.47
CA PHE A 23 10.34 -17.57 15.64
C PHE A 23 9.37 -16.96 14.62
N LYS A 24 9.28 -15.62 14.61
CA LYS A 24 8.48 -14.87 13.63
C LYS A 24 9.31 -13.73 13.06
N LEU A 25 9.55 -13.78 11.76
CA LEU A 25 10.28 -12.76 11.01
C LEU A 25 9.36 -12.15 9.95
N TYR A 26 9.17 -10.85 10.02
CA TYR A 26 8.54 -10.10 8.94
C TYR A 26 9.60 -9.74 7.89
N ILE A 27 9.27 -9.94 6.62
CA ILE A 27 10.08 -9.54 5.47
C ILE A 27 9.21 -8.67 4.58
N SER A 28 9.68 -7.45 4.27
CA SER A 28 9.00 -6.54 3.34
C SER A 28 9.06 -7.04 1.90
N GLY A 29 8.33 -6.39 1.00
CA GLY A 29 8.51 -6.57 -0.43
C GLY A 29 9.97 -6.35 -0.85
N ILE A 30 10.41 -7.07 -1.88
CA ILE A 30 11.76 -6.93 -2.44
C ILE A 30 11.73 -5.84 -3.50
N ALA A 31 12.54 -4.80 -3.30
CA ALA A 31 12.71 -3.73 -4.28
C ALA A 31 13.93 -4.01 -5.18
N GLY A 32 13.75 -3.90 -6.48
CA GLY A 32 14.80 -3.98 -7.51
C GLY A 32 14.85 -2.71 -8.35
N ARG A 33 15.90 -2.57 -9.17
CA ARG A 33 16.08 -1.38 -10.03
C ARG A 33 15.46 -1.54 -11.42
N ILE A 34 15.41 -2.76 -11.93
CA ILE A 34 15.03 -3.04 -13.32
C ILE A 34 13.50 -2.97 -13.47
N GLY A 35 13.06 -2.17 -14.45
CA GLY A 35 11.64 -2.02 -14.78
C GLY A 35 10.82 -1.17 -13.80
N PHE A 36 11.48 -0.60 -12.79
CA PHE A 36 10.83 0.24 -11.77
C PHE A 36 10.88 1.73 -12.11
N ILE A 37 11.89 2.17 -12.86
CA ILE A 37 12.12 3.57 -13.21
C ILE A 37 12.21 3.73 -14.71
N ALA A 38 11.58 4.79 -15.21
CA ALA A 38 11.65 5.22 -16.59
C ALA A 38 11.93 6.74 -16.66
N PRO A 39 12.90 7.18 -17.46
CA PRO A 39 13.81 6.37 -18.26
C PRO A 39 14.81 5.60 -17.38
N PRO A 40 15.35 4.46 -17.82
CA PRO A 40 16.21 3.60 -16.99
C PRO A 40 17.43 4.29 -16.39
N GLU A 41 18.00 5.27 -17.08
CA GLU A 41 19.16 6.06 -16.63
C GLU A 41 18.85 6.92 -15.40
N ALA A 42 17.59 7.28 -15.16
CA ALA A 42 17.18 8.00 -13.96
C ALA A 42 17.42 7.17 -12.68
N ALA A 43 17.48 5.83 -12.81
CA ALA A 43 17.80 4.95 -11.70
C ALA A 43 19.20 5.21 -11.11
N ASP A 44 20.15 5.75 -11.91
CA ASP A 44 21.50 6.05 -11.45
C ASP A 44 21.56 7.31 -10.58
N GLN A 45 20.50 8.11 -10.59
CA GLN A 45 20.33 9.31 -9.77
C GLN A 45 19.78 9.00 -8.38
N ILE A 46 19.30 7.76 -8.14
CA ILE A 46 18.63 7.36 -6.89
C ILE A 46 19.52 6.39 -6.14
N ASP A 47 19.77 6.65 -4.85
CA ASP A 47 20.53 5.76 -3.98
C ASP A 47 19.61 4.68 -3.36
N PHE A 48 19.44 3.58 -4.06
CA PHE A 48 18.65 2.44 -3.58
C PHE A 48 19.26 1.71 -2.39
N SER A 49 20.52 1.95 -2.04
CA SER A 49 21.14 1.27 -0.91
C SER A 49 20.68 1.82 0.44
N LYS A 50 20.25 3.07 0.46
CA LYS A 50 19.82 3.77 1.69
C LYS A 50 18.34 3.66 1.94
N HIS A 51 17.54 3.53 0.88
CA HIS A 51 16.11 3.66 0.95
C HIS A 51 15.43 2.57 0.14
N ILE A 52 14.90 1.61 0.88
CA ILE A 52 14.11 0.51 0.31
C ILE A 52 12.66 0.91 0.50
N THR A 53 11.94 1.06 -0.60
CA THR A 53 10.49 1.23 -0.52
C THR A 53 9.85 -0.06 -0.02
N ALA A 54 8.97 0.07 0.97
CA ALA A 54 7.86 -0.87 1.05
C ALA A 54 6.84 -0.39 0.01
N ASN A 55 6.40 -1.27 -0.87
CA ASN A 55 5.35 -0.93 -1.85
C ASN A 55 3.98 -0.72 -1.19
N ASP A 56 3.88 -0.98 0.10
CA ASP A 56 2.75 -0.72 0.97
C ASP A 56 3.22 -0.50 2.41
N ILE A 57 2.33 -0.05 3.27
CA ILE A 57 2.59 0.12 4.71
C ILE A 57 2.33 -1.15 5.53
N GLY A 58 2.31 -2.32 4.88
CA GLY A 58 2.08 -3.60 5.54
C GLY A 58 0.61 -3.87 5.88
N LEU A 59 -0.35 -3.25 5.18
CA LEU A 59 -1.78 -3.41 5.43
C LEU A 59 -2.19 -4.88 5.47
N VAL A 60 -1.84 -5.65 4.45
CA VAL A 60 -2.18 -7.08 4.38
C VAL A 60 -1.53 -7.87 5.52
N ALA A 61 -0.25 -7.62 5.80
CA ALA A 61 0.46 -8.28 6.89
C ALA A 61 -0.17 -7.96 8.26
N PHE A 62 -0.65 -6.73 8.45
CA PHE A 62 -1.39 -6.33 9.65
C PHE A 62 -2.73 -7.06 9.77
N LEU A 63 -3.54 -7.06 8.70
CA LEU A 63 -4.86 -7.72 8.68
C LEU A 63 -4.76 -9.23 8.98
N HIS A 64 -3.66 -9.87 8.60
CA HIS A 64 -3.36 -11.26 8.93
C HIS A 64 -2.64 -11.45 10.29
N GLY A 65 -2.49 -10.39 11.09
CA GLY A 65 -1.84 -10.47 12.41
C GLY A 65 -0.35 -10.84 12.37
N ILE A 66 0.31 -10.60 11.23
CA ILE A 66 1.74 -10.86 11.06
C ILE A 66 2.56 -9.75 11.69
N ILE A 67 2.12 -8.50 11.54
CA ILE A 67 2.74 -7.31 12.14
C ILE A 67 1.76 -6.56 13.02
N ASP A 68 2.31 -5.75 13.90
CA ASP A 68 1.57 -4.88 14.81
C ASP A 68 1.47 -3.43 14.29
N THR A 69 0.71 -2.61 15.02
CA THR A 69 0.50 -1.20 14.73
C THR A 69 1.82 -0.40 14.71
N ASP A 70 2.74 -0.69 15.61
CA ASP A 70 4.02 0.03 15.69
C ASP A 70 4.87 -0.29 14.44
N THR A 71 4.80 -1.52 13.95
CA THR A 71 5.48 -1.91 12.71
C THR A 71 4.85 -1.22 11.48
N VAL A 72 3.53 -1.05 11.43
CA VAL A 72 2.89 -0.24 10.38
C VAL A 72 3.40 1.20 10.41
N CYS A 73 3.46 1.82 11.59
CA CYS A 73 4.02 3.18 11.74
C CYS A 73 5.48 3.27 11.25
N GLU A 74 6.32 2.28 11.58
CA GLU A 74 7.70 2.21 11.07
C GLU A 74 7.75 2.10 9.53
N LEU A 75 6.84 1.32 8.92
CA LEU A 75 6.77 1.17 7.47
C LEU A 75 6.36 2.49 6.78
N VAL A 76 5.46 3.26 7.40
CA VAL A 76 5.09 4.61 6.93
C VAL A 76 6.30 5.54 6.96
N GLU A 77 7.08 5.55 8.06
CA GLU A 77 8.31 6.35 8.16
C GLU A 77 9.32 5.96 7.06
N PHE A 78 9.49 4.67 6.80
CA PHE A 78 10.40 4.21 5.75
C PHE A 78 9.93 4.59 4.35
N HIS A 79 8.62 4.51 4.08
CA HIS A 79 8.04 4.94 2.82
C HIS A 79 8.24 6.43 2.58
N SER A 80 7.93 7.26 3.57
CA SER A 80 8.13 8.71 3.49
C SER A 80 9.61 9.08 3.32
N ALA A 81 10.52 8.42 4.06
CA ALA A 81 11.96 8.64 3.92
C ALA A 81 12.46 8.28 2.51
N TRP A 82 11.95 7.19 1.94
CA TRP A 82 12.27 6.81 0.56
C TRP A 82 11.77 7.84 -0.45
N LEU A 83 10.52 8.30 -0.33
CA LEU A 83 9.96 9.35 -1.19
C LEU A 83 10.81 10.59 -1.12
N TRP A 84 11.09 11.09 0.09
CA TRP A 84 11.90 12.28 0.30
C TRP A 84 13.28 12.18 -0.39
N ASN A 85 14.01 11.09 -0.14
CA ASN A 85 15.36 10.95 -0.67
C ASN A 85 15.37 10.78 -2.20
N THR A 86 14.34 10.14 -2.74
CA THR A 86 14.15 10.02 -4.20
C THR A 86 13.90 11.40 -4.82
N VAL A 87 12.97 12.17 -4.26
CA VAL A 87 12.64 13.52 -4.72
C VAL A 87 13.85 14.42 -4.64
N GLU A 88 14.52 14.46 -3.49
CA GLU A 88 15.71 15.29 -3.28
C GLU A 88 16.80 14.96 -4.30
N SER A 89 17.05 13.68 -4.55
CA SER A 89 18.04 13.21 -5.52
C SER A 89 17.68 13.64 -6.95
N LEU A 90 16.43 13.47 -7.34
CA LEU A 90 15.95 13.82 -8.68
C LEU A 90 15.95 15.33 -8.92
N LEU A 91 15.51 16.14 -7.96
CA LEU A 91 15.52 17.61 -8.09
C LEU A 91 16.95 18.16 -8.14
N LYS A 92 17.87 17.61 -7.36
CA LYS A 92 19.29 18.00 -7.41
C LYS A 92 19.96 17.61 -8.72
N ALA A 93 19.61 16.46 -9.29
CA ALA A 93 20.17 15.99 -10.55
C ALA A 93 19.60 16.73 -11.77
N ASN A 94 18.43 17.33 -11.65
CA ASN A 94 17.69 17.96 -12.74
C ASN A 94 17.24 19.39 -12.30
N PRO A 95 18.16 20.35 -12.12
CA PRO A 95 17.81 21.66 -11.56
C PRO A 95 16.91 22.52 -12.46
N ASP A 96 16.85 22.24 -13.75
CA ASP A 96 16.08 22.98 -14.76
C ASP A 96 14.68 22.38 -15.01
N TRP A 97 14.09 21.71 -14.01
CA TRP A 97 12.75 21.15 -14.14
C TRP A 97 11.66 22.23 -14.21
N ASP A 98 10.65 22.04 -15.06
CA ASP A 98 9.48 22.91 -15.19
C ASP A 98 8.29 22.42 -14.39
N LEU A 99 8.11 21.09 -14.30
CA LEU A 99 7.03 20.42 -13.59
C LEU A 99 7.56 19.20 -12.85
N PHE A 100 7.29 19.17 -11.56
CA PHE A 100 7.52 17.98 -10.73
C PHE A 100 6.17 17.48 -10.21
N TYR A 101 5.93 16.18 -10.36
CA TYR A 101 4.73 15.51 -9.83
C TYR A 101 5.14 14.34 -8.97
N MET A 102 4.53 14.21 -7.80
CA MET A 102 4.69 13.05 -6.94
C MET A 102 3.36 12.61 -6.36
N HIS A 103 3.30 11.38 -5.93
CA HIS A 103 2.17 10.79 -5.26
C HIS A 103 2.61 10.15 -3.95
N SER A 104 1.92 10.46 -2.84
CA SER A 104 2.09 9.81 -1.55
C SER A 104 0.83 9.05 -1.19
N HIS A 105 0.96 7.77 -0.84
CA HIS A 105 -0.16 6.85 -0.63
C HIS A 105 -0.51 6.53 0.84
N PRO A 106 0.31 6.82 1.86
CA PRO A 106 0.06 6.33 3.22
C PRO A 106 -1.32 6.68 3.79
N ILE A 107 -1.84 7.88 3.48
CA ILE A 107 -3.17 8.31 3.94
C ILE A 107 -4.27 7.44 3.32
N ASP A 108 -4.19 7.18 2.01
CA ASP A 108 -5.14 6.33 1.30
C ASP A 108 -5.09 4.87 1.82
N TRP A 109 -3.90 4.30 1.98
CA TRP A 109 -3.75 2.96 2.55
C TRP A 109 -4.31 2.85 3.97
N PHE A 110 -4.12 3.89 4.78
CA PHE A 110 -4.69 3.94 6.12
C PHE A 110 -6.22 3.89 6.06
N TYR A 111 -6.83 4.71 5.23
CA TYR A 111 -8.28 4.74 5.14
C TYR A 111 -8.86 3.46 4.54
N HIS A 112 -8.18 2.81 3.63
CA HIS A 112 -8.56 1.47 3.16
C HIS A 112 -8.59 0.43 4.27
N GLY A 113 -7.66 0.48 5.21
CA GLY A 113 -7.52 -0.51 6.27
C GLY A 113 -8.28 -0.20 7.57
N TRP A 114 -8.31 1.06 7.97
CA TRP A 114 -8.67 1.44 9.33
C TRP A 114 -9.73 2.53 9.46
N LEU A 115 -10.24 3.09 8.36
CA LEU A 115 -11.23 4.18 8.44
C LEU A 115 -12.47 3.78 9.30
N SER A 116 -12.96 2.54 9.12
CA SER A 116 -14.08 2.04 9.91
C SER A 116 -13.77 1.85 11.40
N GLU A 117 -12.50 1.71 11.77
CA GLU A 117 -12.08 1.58 13.17
C GLU A 117 -12.16 2.92 13.93
N LEU A 118 -12.06 4.06 13.24
CA LEU A 118 -12.23 5.38 13.84
C LEU A 118 -13.64 5.58 14.45
N ASP A 119 -14.64 4.91 13.88
CA ASP A 119 -16.02 4.92 14.37
C ASP A 119 -16.34 3.73 15.31
N SER A 120 -15.33 2.95 15.71
CA SER A 120 -15.52 1.79 16.56
C SER A 120 -16.10 2.17 17.91
N LYS A 121 -17.08 1.36 18.38
CA LYS A 121 -17.60 1.45 19.75
C LYS A 121 -16.62 0.94 20.79
N ASP A 122 -15.67 0.12 20.37
CA ASP A 122 -14.57 -0.34 21.24
C ASP A 122 -13.53 0.78 21.37
N PRO A 123 -13.31 1.32 22.57
CA PRO A 123 -12.40 2.43 22.77
C PRO A 123 -10.94 2.09 22.52
N GLU A 124 -10.54 0.82 22.65
CA GLU A 124 -9.16 0.39 22.36
C GLU A 124 -8.90 0.36 20.87
N ILE A 125 -9.85 -0.17 20.10
CA ILE A 125 -9.76 -0.20 18.64
C ILE A 125 -9.72 1.23 18.09
N ARG A 126 -10.64 2.09 18.56
CA ARG A 126 -10.69 3.49 18.12
C ARG A 126 -9.40 4.23 18.48
N ALA A 127 -8.91 4.13 19.71
CA ALA A 127 -7.69 4.81 20.14
C ALA A 127 -6.45 4.36 19.34
N ARG A 128 -6.40 3.08 18.96
CA ARG A 128 -5.36 2.55 18.07
C ARG A 128 -5.43 3.19 16.68
N ALA A 129 -6.61 3.25 16.07
CA ALA A 129 -6.80 3.86 14.75
C ALA A 129 -6.49 5.37 14.78
N GLU A 130 -6.94 6.10 15.80
CA GLU A 130 -6.63 7.52 15.99
C GLU A 130 -5.11 7.77 16.16
N LYS A 131 -4.40 6.90 16.87
CA LYS A 131 -2.94 6.98 17.01
C LYS A 131 -2.24 6.81 15.66
N MET A 132 -2.66 5.83 14.87
CA MET A 132 -2.10 5.56 13.54
C MET A 132 -2.38 6.71 12.57
N GLU A 133 -3.62 7.18 12.52
CA GLU A 133 -4.02 8.31 11.68
C GLU A 133 -3.15 9.53 11.98
N ARG A 134 -3.05 9.92 13.25
CA ARG A 134 -2.20 11.05 13.67
C ARG A 134 -0.76 10.86 13.23
N HIS A 135 -0.18 9.68 13.45
CA HIS A 135 1.19 9.39 13.07
C HIS A 135 1.42 9.55 11.57
N ILE A 136 0.50 9.05 10.74
CA ILE A 136 0.60 9.14 9.28
C ILE A 136 0.53 10.61 8.83
N TYR A 137 -0.40 11.39 9.35
CA TYR A 137 -0.48 12.82 9.03
C TYR A 137 0.76 13.60 9.48
N GLU A 138 1.34 13.28 10.63
CA GLU A 138 2.59 13.87 11.10
C GLU A 138 3.78 13.51 10.19
N VAL A 139 3.82 12.29 9.65
CA VAL A 139 4.84 11.86 8.68
C VAL A 139 4.69 12.62 7.37
N GLU A 140 3.48 12.72 6.84
CA GLU A 140 3.18 13.43 5.60
C GLU A 140 3.42 14.94 5.74
N ASP A 141 3.08 15.54 6.88
CA ASP A 141 3.37 16.95 7.17
C ASP A 141 4.88 17.23 7.17
N ARG A 142 5.69 16.35 7.78
CA ARG A 142 7.15 16.46 7.72
C ARG A 142 7.70 16.33 6.29
N LEU A 143 7.13 15.42 5.48
CA LEU A 143 7.50 15.29 4.08
C LEU A 143 7.19 16.58 3.32
N LEU A 144 5.98 17.13 3.51
CA LEU A 144 5.53 18.35 2.88
C LEU A 144 6.44 19.54 3.27
N GLY A 145 6.78 19.68 4.56
CA GLY A 145 7.70 20.72 5.04
C GLY A 145 9.07 20.65 4.34
N ARG A 146 9.64 19.45 4.21
CA ARG A 146 10.93 19.26 3.50
C ARG A 146 10.83 19.60 2.01
N LEU A 147 9.69 19.29 1.37
CA LEU A 147 9.47 19.68 -0.03
C LEU A 147 9.39 21.20 -0.18
N MET A 148 8.71 21.88 0.72
CA MET A 148 8.66 23.36 0.73
C MET A 148 10.04 23.98 0.90
N ASP A 149 10.89 23.43 1.77
CA ASP A 149 12.24 23.91 2.02
C ASP A 149 13.15 23.79 0.78
N ILE A 150 12.99 22.74 -0.04
CA ILE A 150 13.85 22.52 -1.22
C ILE A 150 13.35 23.25 -2.47
N MET A 151 12.05 23.57 -2.55
CA MET A 151 11.46 24.19 -3.75
C MET A 151 11.78 25.67 -3.91
N GLY A 152 11.98 26.40 -2.79
CA GLY A 152 12.25 27.82 -2.82
C GLY A 152 11.07 28.70 -3.24
N ASP A 153 11.32 30.03 -3.31
CA ASP A 153 10.26 31.03 -3.48
C ASP A 153 9.70 31.13 -4.91
N ASP A 154 10.43 30.60 -5.91
CA ASP A 154 10.04 30.67 -7.34
C ASP A 154 9.16 29.49 -7.78
N THR A 155 8.80 28.60 -6.87
CA THR A 155 8.05 27.39 -7.16
C THR A 155 6.63 27.47 -6.61
N LEU A 156 5.64 27.20 -7.45
CA LEU A 156 4.26 26.99 -7.01
C LEU A 156 4.04 25.54 -6.60
N MET A 157 3.73 25.32 -5.34
CA MET A 157 3.35 24.00 -4.82
C MET A 157 1.84 23.83 -4.81
N CYS A 158 1.34 22.76 -5.42
CA CYS A 158 -0.05 22.36 -5.36
C CYS A 158 -0.17 21.02 -4.64
N VAL A 159 -0.96 20.97 -3.57
CA VAL A 159 -1.32 19.75 -2.87
C VAL A 159 -2.78 19.44 -3.18
N CYS A 160 -3.06 18.27 -3.72
CA CYS A 160 -4.40 17.86 -4.08
C CYS A 160 -4.63 16.39 -3.75
N SER A 161 -5.89 16.00 -3.64
CA SER A 161 -6.33 14.63 -3.51
C SER A 161 -7.14 14.24 -4.74
N ASP A 162 -7.07 12.99 -5.16
CA ASP A 162 -7.87 12.40 -6.24
C ASP A 162 -9.29 12.07 -5.78
N HIS A 163 -9.48 11.73 -4.51
CA HIS A 163 -10.78 11.45 -3.89
C HIS A 163 -10.73 11.61 -2.37
N GLY A 164 -11.87 11.58 -1.74
CA GLY A 164 -12.01 11.44 -0.29
C GLY A 164 -12.16 9.97 0.10
N ALA A 165 -12.43 9.74 1.39
CA ALA A 165 -12.71 8.42 1.92
C ALA A 165 -14.01 8.43 2.75
N THR A 166 -14.72 7.31 2.77
CA THR A 166 -15.90 7.10 3.61
C THR A 166 -15.83 5.71 4.23
N PRO A 167 -16.28 5.51 5.47
CA PRO A 167 -16.32 4.18 6.07
C PRO A 167 -17.07 3.20 5.17
N MET A 168 -16.49 2.02 5.00
CA MET A 168 -17.09 0.98 4.18
C MET A 168 -18.31 0.41 4.88
N GLY A 169 -19.44 0.45 4.18
CA GLY A 169 -20.68 -0.21 4.58
C GLY A 169 -20.68 -1.72 4.27
N PRO A 170 -21.84 -2.38 4.34
CA PRO A 170 -21.97 -3.76 3.94
C PRO A 170 -21.52 -3.99 2.49
N ILE A 171 -20.67 -4.98 2.28
CA ILE A 171 -20.19 -5.35 0.94
C ILE A 171 -21.24 -6.21 0.27
N LEU A 172 -21.71 -5.79 -0.91
CA LEU A 172 -22.55 -6.60 -1.76
C LEU A 172 -21.68 -7.45 -2.69
N ASN A 173 -21.70 -8.77 -2.49
CA ASN A 173 -21.08 -9.71 -3.42
C ASN A 173 -21.94 -9.87 -4.68
N THR A 174 -21.69 -9.04 -5.68
CA THR A 174 -22.46 -9.03 -6.94
C THR A 174 -22.29 -10.32 -7.74
N ALA A 175 -21.12 -10.96 -7.69
CA ALA A 175 -20.89 -12.23 -8.36
C ALA A 175 -21.79 -13.32 -7.77
N HIS A 176 -21.85 -13.40 -6.44
CA HIS A 176 -22.72 -14.33 -5.74
C HIS A 176 -24.21 -14.07 -6.03
N ALA A 177 -24.63 -12.82 -5.93
CA ALA A 177 -26.02 -12.45 -6.21
C ALA A 177 -26.45 -12.79 -7.66
N LEU A 178 -25.57 -12.57 -8.64
CA LEU A 178 -25.83 -12.93 -10.04
C LEU A 178 -25.86 -14.45 -10.24
N LYS A 179 -25.00 -15.21 -9.54
CA LYS A 179 -24.99 -16.67 -9.59
C LYS A 179 -26.29 -17.25 -9.03
N GLU A 180 -26.73 -16.78 -7.86
CA GLU A 180 -28.00 -17.17 -7.24
C GLU A 180 -29.21 -16.84 -8.13
N ALA A 181 -29.13 -15.72 -8.90
CA ALA A 181 -30.15 -15.35 -9.87
C ALA A 181 -30.07 -16.16 -11.19
N GLY A 182 -29.11 -17.08 -11.34
CA GLY A 182 -28.89 -17.84 -12.57
C GLY A 182 -28.35 -17.02 -13.76
N LEU A 183 -27.84 -15.83 -13.49
CA LEU A 183 -27.34 -14.91 -14.50
C LEU A 183 -25.82 -15.00 -14.72
N CYS A 184 -25.10 -15.62 -13.80
CA CYS A 184 -23.65 -15.76 -13.83
C CYS A 184 -23.25 -17.18 -13.45
N SER A 185 -22.26 -17.72 -14.13
CA SER A 185 -21.64 -19.01 -13.81
C SER A 185 -20.16 -18.80 -13.52
N TYR A 186 -19.69 -19.27 -12.35
CA TYR A 186 -18.30 -19.25 -11.99
C TYR A 186 -17.93 -20.43 -11.10
N GLU A 187 -16.65 -20.79 -11.11
CA GLU A 187 -16.04 -21.74 -10.19
C GLU A 187 -15.10 -21.00 -9.23
N PRO A 188 -15.12 -21.31 -7.95
CA PRO A 188 -14.17 -20.77 -7.00
C PRO A 188 -12.75 -21.08 -7.45
N LYS A 189 -11.88 -20.09 -7.45
CA LYS A 189 -10.45 -20.26 -7.68
C LYS A 189 -9.75 -20.20 -6.33
N LYS A 190 -9.00 -21.26 -5.99
CA LYS A 190 -8.04 -21.15 -4.89
C LYS A 190 -6.93 -20.21 -5.33
N SER A 191 -6.71 -19.14 -4.59
CA SER A 191 -5.59 -18.28 -4.82
C SER A 191 -4.34 -18.93 -4.23
N GLU A 192 -3.26 -18.96 -5.01
CA GLU A 192 -1.92 -19.27 -4.50
C GLU A 192 -1.20 -17.97 -4.08
N ASN A 193 -1.90 -16.84 -4.19
CA ASN A 193 -1.32 -15.53 -3.94
C ASN A 193 -1.62 -15.08 -2.51
N TYR A 194 -0.59 -14.93 -1.71
CA TYR A 194 -0.64 -14.42 -0.33
C TYR A 194 -1.40 -13.09 -0.18
N TRP A 195 -1.45 -12.26 -1.24
CA TRP A 195 -2.11 -10.96 -1.26
C TRP A 195 -3.64 -11.03 -1.38
N ASP A 196 -4.18 -12.21 -1.53
CA ASP A 196 -5.62 -12.38 -1.74
C ASP A 196 -6.35 -12.52 -0.41
N ILE A 197 -6.56 -11.39 0.27
CA ILE A 197 -7.27 -11.31 1.55
C ILE A 197 -8.75 -11.75 1.47
N TYR A 198 -9.25 -11.93 0.25
CA TYR A 198 -10.62 -12.36 -0.01
C TYR A 198 -10.72 -13.85 -0.38
N GLU A 199 -9.67 -14.63 -0.16
CA GLU A 199 -9.58 -16.02 -0.59
C GLU A 199 -10.71 -16.89 -0.05
N GLU A 200 -11.15 -16.63 1.19
CA GLU A 200 -12.24 -17.36 1.84
C GLU A 200 -13.63 -16.83 1.49
N THR A 201 -13.73 -15.71 0.78
CA THR A 201 -15.00 -15.08 0.45
C THR A 201 -15.48 -15.56 -0.90
N GLU A 202 -16.56 -16.37 -0.90
CA GLU A 202 -17.17 -16.85 -2.13
C GLU A 202 -17.51 -15.70 -3.09
N GLY A 203 -17.06 -15.82 -4.34
CA GLY A 203 -17.33 -14.85 -5.41
C GLY A 203 -16.34 -13.71 -5.54
N PHE A 204 -15.29 -13.64 -4.71
CA PHE A 204 -14.17 -12.69 -4.91
C PHE A 204 -13.02 -13.31 -5.69
N ASN A 205 -12.75 -14.59 -5.46
CA ASN A 205 -11.77 -15.38 -6.21
C ASN A 205 -12.49 -16.43 -7.04
N TYR A 206 -12.64 -16.15 -8.33
CA TYR A 206 -13.38 -17.06 -9.20
C TYR A 206 -12.84 -17.02 -10.65
N VAL A 207 -13.10 -18.10 -11.35
CA VAL A 207 -12.97 -18.18 -12.80
C VAL A 207 -14.36 -18.12 -13.40
N LEU A 208 -14.65 -17.03 -14.10
CA LEU A 208 -15.93 -16.80 -14.75
C LEU A 208 -16.07 -17.70 -15.99
N ASP A 209 -17.17 -18.44 -16.10
CA ASP A 209 -17.55 -19.10 -17.34
C ASP A 209 -18.40 -18.15 -18.19
N VAL A 210 -17.72 -17.41 -19.06
CA VAL A 210 -18.37 -16.42 -19.94
C VAL A 210 -19.39 -17.07 -20.87
N SER A 211 -19.18 -18.34 -21.28
CA SER A 211 -20.09 -19.05 -22.20
C SER A 211 -21.43 -19.39 -21.58
N LYS A 212 -21.49 -19.44 -20.22
CA LYS A 212 -22.69 -19.76 -19.44
C LYS A 212 -23.25 -18.55 -18.68
N SER A 213 -22.65 -17.37 -18.85
CA SER A 213 -23.03 -16.18 -18.11
C SER A 213 -23.78 -15.20 -19.01
N LEU A 214 -24.92 -14.73 -18.54
CA LEU A 214 -25.71 -13.65 -19.18
C LEU A 214 -25.29 -12.27 -18.66
N ALA A 215 -24.69 -12.23 -17.47
CA ALA A 215 -24.16 -11.02 -16.86
C ALA A 215 -22.76 -11.27 -16.28
N VAL A 216 -21.90 -10.28 -16.33
CA VAL A 216 -20.54 -10.33 -15.80
C VAL A 216 -20.47 -9.38 -14.61
N PRO A 217 -20.16 -9.86 -13.40
CA PRO A 217 -19.95 -8.99 -12.26
C PRO A 217 -18.73 -8.11 -12.47
N GLN A 218 -18.85 -6.83 -12.22
CA GLN A 218 -17.70 -5.94 -12.18
C GLN A 218 -17.12 -5.91 -10.76
N ARG A 219 -15.80 -5.89 -10.68
CA ARG A 219 -15.08 -5.87 -9.40
C ARG A 219 -15.20 -4.52 -8.70
N TYR A 220 -15.40 -3.45 -9.48
CA TYR A 220 -15.58 -2.10 -8.96
C TYR A 220 -16.91 -1.55 -9.48
N MET A 221 -17.80 -1.23 -8.56
CA MET A 221 -18.97 -0.43 -8.89
C MET A 221 -18.65 1.02 -8.57
N PHE A 222 -18.61 1.85 -9.59
CA PHE A 222 -18.73 3.28 -9.41
C PHE A 222 -20.22 3.59 -9.24
N VAL A 223 -20.59 4.13 -8.10
CA VAL A 223 -21.93 4.65 -7.85
C VAL A 223 -21.93 6.13 -8.26
#